data_eeb944aca92aa444d27cc1c15a3b6633
#
_entry.id   eeb944aca92aa444d27cc1c15a3b6633
#
_cell.length_a   1.000
_cell.length_b   1.000
_cell.length_c   1.000
_cell.angle_alpha   90.00
_cell.angle_beta   90.00
_cell.angle_gamma   90.00
#
_symmetry.space_group_name_H-M   'P 1'
#
loop_
_entity.id
_entity.type
_entity.pdbx_description
1 polymer ?
#
loop_
_entity_poly.entity_id
_entity_poly.type
_entity_poly.pdbx_seq_one_letter_code
_entity_poly.pdbx_strand_id
1 'polypeptide(L)'
;MRELAWVLPTVAGEIAHWRSCAAAIPDCRLRADASANLHSSRLNAEGAALFAVLPRRRHSALVRGLVAYQTALDYLDTLSEHPCREQQVNGVQLHRALAEALQPSGRLSDYYRFHPWRDDGGYLPALVEAARAGCATLPAYERVRELGIASARRMRVQALNHAPLPERRDAALRAWAAHEFRGRDELAWFEWTAASCSSLSTFVLLALAADPQVQEDDVLEAEAVYFPWVCAASTLLDAFVDQRSDREEGNHSYVEHYDSPAEMVDRLCEIVYRSVHGARQLRNGERHALIATGMVSMYLSKASARSPELLPATRRIAQVAGSLPRVQLPIMRTMRAVQRLGDA
;
A
#
# COMPACT_ATOMS: atom_id res chain seq x y z
N MET A 1 -11.68 -19.48 -0.04
CA MET A 1 -13.02 -19.09 0.51
C MET A 1 -13.11 -19.29 2.02
N ARG A 2 -12.76 -20.45 2.59
CA ARG A 2 -12.79 -20.67 4.04
C ARG A 2 -11.89 -19.72 4.86
N GLU A 3 -10.79 -19.25 4.29
CA GLU A 3 -9.83 -18.38 4.96
C GLU A 3 -10.31 -16.91 4.98
N LEU A 4 -11.05 -16.46 3.98
CA LEU A 4 -11.65 -15.12 3.97
C LEU A 4 -12.80 -14.98 4.98
N ALA A 5 -13.49 -16.06 5.31
CA ALA A 5 -14.63 -16.05 6.22
C ALA A 5 -14.30 -15.61 7.66
N TRP A 6 -13.04 -15.71 8.10
CA TRP A 6 -12.60 -15.21 9.40
C TRP A 6 -11.85 -13.87 9.32
N VAL A 7 -11.17 -13.59 8.20
CA VAL A 7 -10.42 -12.34 8.01
C VAL A 7 -11.37 -11.15 7.95
N LEU A 8 -12.41 -11.20 7.12
CA LEU A 8 -13.33 -10.07 6.92
C LEU A 8 -14.03 -9.61 8.21
N PRO A 9 -14.58 -10.50 9.07
CA PRO A 9 -15.15 -10.06 10.36
C PRO A 9 -14.11 -9.42 11.27
N THR A 10 -12.87 -9.95 11.30
CA THR A 10 -11.78 -9.36 12.09
C THR A 10 -11.45 -7.96 11.60
N VAL A 11 -11.32 -7.76 10.29
CA VAL A 11 -11.09 -6.44 9.68
C VAL A 11 -12.21 -5.47 10.00
N ALA A 12 -13.47 -5.90 9.88
CA ALA A 12 -14.63 -5.05 10.21
C ALA A 12 -14.59 -4.59 11.67
N GLY A 13 -14.21 -5.47 12.60
CA GLY A 13 -14.03 -5.13 14.01
C GLY A 13 -12.90 -4.11 14.24
N GLU A 14 -11.75 -4.30 13.57
CA GLU A 14 -10.62 -3.37 13.67
C GLU A 14 -10.96 -1.99 13.07
N ILE A 15 -11.62 -1.94 11.92
CA ILE A 15 -12.06 -0.67 11.32
C ILE A 15 -13.05 0.05 12.25
N ALA A 16 -13.98 -0.68 12.88
CA ALA A 16 -14.91 -0.08 13.85
C ALA A 16 -14.18 0.47 15.08
N HIS A 17 -13.16 -0.26 15.56
CA HIS A 17 -12.30 0.21 16.65
C HIS A 17 -11.57 1.52 16.26
N TRP A 18 -10.90 1.55 15.12
CA TRP A 18 -10.16 2.73 14.68
C TRP A 18 -11.05 3.91 14.35
N ARG A 19 -12.30 3.69 13.89
CA ARG A 19 -13.32 4.75 13.77
C ARG A 19 -13.64 5.38 15.12
N SER A 20 -13.79 4.57 16.17
CA SER A 20 -14.01 5.10 17.52
C SER A 20 -12.82 5.92 18.01
N CYS A 21 -11.59 5.46 17.76
CA CYS A 21 -10.37 6.19 18.10
C CYS A 21 -10.26 7.50 17.33
N ALA A 22 -10.53 7.50 16.03
CA ALA A 22 -10.53 8.68 15.17
C ALA A 22 -11.55 9.72 15.62
N ALA A 23 -12.75 9.30 16.01
CA ALA A 23 -13.80 10.19 16.53
C ALA A 23 -13.41 10.91 17.84
N ALA A 24 -12.47 10.34 18.60
CA ALA A 24 -11.97 10.90 19.86
C ALA A 24 -10.79 11.87 19.68
N ILE A 25 -10.27 12.07 18.46
CA ILE A 25 -9.19 13.02 18.17
C ILE A 25 -9.61 14.44 18.56
N PRO A 26 -8.83 15.15 19.41
CA PRO A 26 -9.21 16.50 19.88
C PRO A 26 -9.20 17.54 18.76
N ASP A 27 -8.16 17.59 17.95
CA ASP A 27 -8.09 18.52 16.81
C ASP A 27 -9.13 18.16 15.75
N CYS A 28 -9.99 19.12 15.39
CA CYS A 28 -11.12 18.88 14.49
C CYS A 28 -10.70 18.57 13.05
N ARG A 29 -9.53 19.05 12.60
CA ARG A 29 -8.99 18.80 11.26
C ARG A 29 -8.40 17.41 11.17
N LEU A 30 -7.51 17.07 12.13
CA LEU A 30 -6.95 15.72 12.23
C LEU A 30 -8.04 14.65 12.39
N ARG A 31 -9.11 14.97 13.15
CA ARG A 31 -10.29 14.10 13.29
C ARG A 31 -11.03 13.92 11.98
N ALA A 32 -11.22 15.00 11.22
CA ALA A 32 -11.88 14.96 9.91
C ALA A 32 -11.07 14.09 8.92
N ASP A 33 -9.76 14.30 8.85
CA ASP A 33 -8.84 13.53 7.99
C ASP A 33 -8.85 12.04 8.33
N ALA A 34 -8.69 11.69 9.62
CA ALA A 34 -8.72 10.30 10.07
C ALA A 34 -10.06 9.62 9.78
N SER A 35 -11.18 10.34 9.98
CA SER A 35 -12.51 9.81 9.72
C SER A 35 -12.79 9.61 8.24
N ALA A 36 -12.42 10.59 7.40
CA ALA A 36 -12.56 10.52 5.95
C ALA A 36 -11.72 9.37 5.38
N ASN A 37 -10.48 9.25 5.86
CA ASN A 37 -9.55 8.20 5.47
C ASN A 37 -10.10 6.79 5.77
N LEU A 38 -10.57 6.52 6.98
CA LEU A 38 -11.17 5.24 7.34
C LEU A 38 -12.43 4.88 6.54
N HIS A 39 -13.07 5.89 5.94
CA HIS A 39 -14.21 5.68 5.06
C HIS A 39 -13.76 5.36 3.63
N SER A 40 -12.91 6.19 3.03
CA SER A 40 -12.46 6.07 1.64
C SER A 40 -11.49 4.89 1.43
N SER A 41 -10.61 4.61 2.40
CA SER A 41 -9.52 3.63 2.31
C SER A 41 -9.85 2.25 2.90
N ARG A 42 -11.13 1.96 3.16
CA ARG A 42 -11.56 0.66 3.71
C ARG A 42 -11.04 -0.53 2.90
N LEU A 43 -11.08 -0.44 1.56
CA LEU A 43 -10.58 -1.50 0.68
C LEU A 43 -9.06 -1.70 0.80
N ASN A 44 -8.30 -0.67 1.16
CA ASN A 44 -6.86 -0.79 1.41
C ASN A 44 -6.60 -1.65 2.65
N ALA A 45 -7.33 -1.40 3.74
CA ALA A 45 -7.26 -2.19 4.96
C ALA A 45 -7.70 -3.65 4.74
N GLU A 46 -8.77 -3.88 3.96
CA GLU A 46 -9.21 -5.21 3.56
C GLU A 46 -8.15 -5.90 2.67
N GLY A 47 -7.52 -5.15 1.75
CA GLY A 47 -6.42 -5.62 0.90
C GLY A 47 -5.17 -6.01 1.69
N ALA A 48 -4.77 -5.20 2.67
CA ALA A 48 -3.67 -5.51 3.58
C ALA A 48 -3.96 -6.81 4.36
N ALA A 49 -5.17 -6.97 4.87
CA ALA A 49 -5.57 -8.15 5.62
C ALA A 49 -5.62 -9.44 4.78
N LEU A 50 -5.73 -9.35 3.43
CA LEU A 50 -5.66 -10.53 2.57
C LEU A 50 -4.32 -11.26 2.67
N PHE A 51 -3.25 -10.59 3.05
CA PHE A 51 -1.96 -11.25 3.28
C PHE A 51 -2.01 -12.29 4.41
N ALA A 52 -2.97 -12.20 5.31
CA ALA A 52 -3.20 -13.23 6.34
C ALA A 52 -3.69 -14.58 5.79
N VAL A 53 -3.92 -14.71 4.48
CA VAL A 53 -4.18 -16.01 3.83
C VAL A 53 -2.89 -16.77 3.50
N LEU A 54 -1.70 -16.11 3.50
CA LEU A 54 -0.43 -16.75 3.19
C LEU A 54 -0.01 -17.78 4.27
N PRO A 55 -0.07 -17.48 5.57
CA PRO A 55 0.24 -18.46 6.60
C PRO A 55 -0.72 -19.64 6.57
N ARG A 56 -0.21 -20.83 6.94
CA ARG A 56 -1.05 -22.05 7.03
C ARG A 56 -2.03 -22.01 8.19
N ARG A 57 -1.73 -21.22 9.21
CA ARG A 57 -2.55 -21.08 10.44
C ARG A 57 -3.16 -19.69 10.49
N ARG A 58 -4.36 -19.60 11.04
CA ARG A 58 -5.02 -18.32 11.31
C ARG A 58 -4.23 -17.53 12.34
N HIS A 59 -3.99 -16.26 12.04
CA HIS A 59 -3.21 -15.39 12.89
C HIS A 59 -3.93 -14.03 13.04
N SER A 60 -4.84 -13.93 14.00
CA SER A 60 -5.66 -12.72 14.18
C SER A 60 -4.82 -11.48 14.56
N ALA A 61 -3.72 -11.67 15.30
CA ALA A 61 -2.81 -10.57 15.62
C ALA A 61 -2.08 -10.03 14.36
N LEU A 62 -1.76 -10.89 13.39
CA LEU A 62 -1.25 -10.44 12.07
C LEU A 62 -2.29 -9.55 11.38
N VAL A 63 -3.57 -9.97 11.31
CA VAL A 63 -4.64 -9.15 10.70
C VAL A 63 -4.74 -7.79 11.37
N ARG A 64 -4.75 -7.74 12.71
CA ARG A 64 -4.78 -6.47 13.45
C ARG A 64 -3.58 -5.59 13.15
N GLY A 65 -2.38 -6.16 13.15
CA GLY A 65 -1.15 -5.43 12.82
C GLY A 65 -1.14 -4.87 11.41
N LEU A 66 -1.58 -5.67 10.41
CA LEU A 66 -1.68 -5.24 9.00
C LEU A 66 -2.71 -4.11 8.82
N VAL A 67 -3.88 -4.22 9.45
CA VAL A 67 -4.92 -3.17 9.40
C VAL A 67 -4.42 -1.89 10.05
N ALA A 68 -3.81 -1.97 11.23
CA ALA A 68 -3.26 -0.79 11.91
C ALA A 68 -2.15 -0.11 11.09
N TYR A 69 -1.24 -0.91 10.50
CA TYR A 69 -0.17 -0.39 9.65
C TYR A 69 -0.70 0.30 8.39
N GLN A 70 -1.67 -0.33 7.68
CA GLN A 70 -2.28 0.28 6.51
C GLN A 70 -3.07 1.55 6.87
N THR A 71 -3.82 1.53 7.97
CA THR A 71 -4.55 2.71 8.45
C THR A 71 -3.59 3.86 8.78
N ALA A 72 -2.43 3.54 9.39
CA ALA A 72 -1.39 4.54 9.63
C ALA A 72 -0.85 5.10 8.32
N LEU A 73 -0.54 4.26 7.33
CA LEU A 73 -0.04 4.68 6.03
C LEU A 73 -1.01 5.63 5.32
N ASP A 74 -2.28 5.22 5.18
CA ASP A 74 -3.31 6.01 4.51
C ASP A 74 -3.52 7.37 5.23
N TYR A 75 -3.48 7.38 6.57
CA TYR A 75 -3.57 8.61 7.35
C TYR A 75 -2.36 9.53 7.15
N LEU A 76 -1.16 8.99 7.11
CA LEU A 76 0.07 9.75 6.87
C LEU A 76 0.11 10.35 5.47
N ASP A 77 -0.43 9.65 4.47
CA ASP A 77 -0.55 10.13 3.12
C ASP A 77 -1.43 11.39 3.09
N THR A 78 -2.64 11.30 3.64
CA THR A 78 -3.57 12.46 3.80
C THR A 78 -2.91 13.62 4.54
N LEU A 79 -2.20 13.36 5.64
CA LEU A 79 -1.50 14.43 6.39
C LEU A 79 -0.37 15.08 5.58
N SER A 80 0.28 14.32 4.70
CA SER A 80 1.40 14.82 3.87
C SER A 80 0.92 15.70 2.71
N GLU A 81 -0.34 15.61 2.32
CA GLU A 81 -0.96 16.45 1.30
C GLU A 81 -1.24 17.88 1.78
N HIS A 82 -1.38 18.07 3.10
CA HIS A 82 -1.66 19.39 3.65
C HIS A 82 -0.50 20.37 3.43
N PRO A 83 -0.76 21.55 2.85
CA PRO A 83 0.26 22.57 2.67
C PRO A 83 0.85 23.04 4.01
N CYS A 84 2.16 22.98 4.13
CA CYS A 84 2.87 23.54 5.26
C CYS A 84 4.23 24.13 4.83
N ARG A 85 4.86 24.93 5.71
CA ARG A 85 6.08 25.68 5.38
C ARG A 85 7.24 24.79 4.91
N GLU A 86 7.37 23.60 5.49
CA GLU A 86 8.45 22.65 5.23
C GLU A 86 7.85 21.28 4.87
N GLN A 87 7.01 21.23 3.82
CA GLN A 87 6.18 20.07 3.50
C GLN A 87 6.97 18.76 3.37
N GLN A 88 8.13 18.77 2.70
CA GLN A 88 8.97 17.57 2.57
C GLN A 88 9.54 17.11 3.93
N VAL A 89 10.01 18.06 4.75
CA VAL A 89 10.53 17.74 6.09
C VAL A 89 9.42 17.19 6.98
N ASN A 90 8.23 17.79 6.90
CA ASN A 90 7.03 17.31 7.60
C ASN A 90 6.67 15.89 7.15
N GLY A 91 6.58 15.64 5.85
CA GLY A 91 6.26 14.31 5.33
C GLY A 91 7.28 13.24 5.74
N VAL A 92 8.59 13.55 5.64
CA VAL A 92 9.65 12.64 6.13
C VAL A 92 9.52 12.36 7.62
N GLN A 93 9.19 13.37 8.43
CA GLN A 93 9.00 13.21 9.88
C GLN A 93 7.78 12.35 10.20
N LEU A 94 6.64 12.58 9.52
CA LEU A 94 5.42 11.80 9.66
C LEU A 94 5.67 10.32 9.31
N HIS A 95 6.29 10.04 8.17
CA HIS A 95 6.54 8.68 7.69
C HIS A 95 7.56 7.88 8.54
N ARG A 96 8.21 8.48 9.54
CA ARG A 96 8.98 7.72 10.53
C ARG A 96 8.11 6.70 11.27
N ALA A 97 6.83 7.01 11.45
CA ALA A 97 5.86 6.13 12.08
C ALA A 97 5.85 4.72 11.47
N LEU A 98 5.97 4.60 10.14
CA LEU A 98 5.94 3.30 9.45
C LEU A 98 7.15 2.42 9.79
N ALA A 99 8.35 2.99 9.83
CA ALA A 99 9.54 2.24 10.22
C ALA A 99 9.55 1.92 11.73
N GLU A 100 9.04 2.84 12.55
CA GLU A 100 8.92 2.63 13.99
C GLU A 100 7.84 1.60 14.34
N ALA A 101 6.80 1.48 13.54
CA ALA A 101 5.78 0.43 13.66
C ALA A 101 6.33 -1.00 13.49
N LEU A 102 7.47 -1.12 12.82
CA LEU A 102 8.18 -2.40 12.62
C LEU A 102 9.36 -2.59 13.59
N GLN A 103 9.56 -1.69 14.55
CA GLN A 103 10.58 -1.86 15.59
C GLN A 103 9.92 -2.41 16.86
N PRO A 104 10.35 -3.57 17.38
CA PRO A 104 9.71 -4.21 18.55
C PRO A 104 9.71 -3.35 19.81
N SER A 105 10.64 -2.42 19.91
CA SER A 105 10.82 -1.55 21.07
C SER A 105 11.43 -0.21 20.65
N GLY A 106 11.40 0.75 21.56
CA GLY A 106 11.96 2.07 21.35
C GLY A 106 10.93 3.18 21.58
N ARG A 107 11.43 4.36 21.88
CA ARG A 107 10.59 5.55 22.05
C ARG A 107 10.04 5.99 20.70
N LEU A 108 8.77 6.36 20.67
CA LEU A 108 8.14 6.95 19.50
C LEU A 108 8.64 8.37 19.27
N SER A 109 8.83 8.73 18.01
CA SER A 109 9.18 10.09 17.61
C SER A 109 8.00 11.04 17.82
N ASP A 110 8.30 12.33 17.91
CA ASP A 110 7.28 13.37 17.72
C ASP A 110 6.98 13.49 16.23
N TYR A 111 5.96 12.75 15.76
CA TYR A 111 5.60 12.67 14.34
C TYR A 111 5.13 14.02 13.81
N TYR A 112 4.44 14.81 14.64
CA TYR A 112 3.84 16.09 14.26
C TYR A 112 4.75 17.29 14.45
N ARG A 113 6.07 17.08 14.68
CA ARG A 113 7.04 18.14 14.98
C ARG A 113 6.97 19.33 14.02
N PHE A 114 6.73 19.07 12.75
CA PHE A 114 6.70 20.10 11.70
C PHE A 114 5.28 20.30 11.13
N HIS A 115 4.30 19.53 11.63
CA HIS A 115 2.92 19.61 11.18
C HIS A 115 2.18 20.80 11.83
N PRO A 116 1.30 21.51 11.10
CA PRO A 116 0.57 22.65 11.65
C PRO A 116 -0.40 22.26 12.76
N TRP A 117 -0.92 21.04 12.75
CA TRP A 117 -1.81 20.48 13.78
C TRP A 117 -1.11 19.33 14.46
N ARG A 118 -1.19 19.22 15.79
CA ARG A 118 -0.36 18.30 16.56
C ARG A 118 -1.11 17.40 17.54
N ASP A 119 -2.35 17.77 17.89
CA ASP A 119 -3.11 17.05 18.90
C ASP A 119 -4.07 16.04 18.27
N ASP A 120 -3.51 14.87 17.95
CA ASP A 120 -4.28 13.71 17.49
C ASP A 120 -4.81 12.84 18.65
N GLY A 121 -4.66 13.26 19.90
CA GLY A 121 -5.06 12.50 21.08
C GLY A 121 -4.34 11.15 21.22
N GLY A 122 -3.19 10.98 20.56
CA GLY A 122 -2.44 9.72 20.54
C GLY A 122 -2.90 8.72 19.49
N TYR A 123 -3.67 9.12 18.48
CA TYR A 123 -4.22 8.23 17.44
C TYR A 123 -3.12 7.55 16.61
N LEU A 124 -2.20 8.32 16.01
CA LEU A 124 -1.09 7.76 15.24
C LEU A 124 -0.13 6.92 16.10
N PRO A 125 0.29 7.36 17.29
CA PRO A 125 1.00 6.51 18.24
C PRO A 125 0.29 5.18 18.53
N ALA A 126 -1.03 5.18 18.71
CA ALA A 126 -1.79 3.95 18.97
C ALA A 126 -1.77 2.99 17.78
N LEU A 127 -1.89 3.49 16.55
CA LEU A 127 -1.75 2.69 15.32
C LEU A 127 -0.36 2.04 15.23
N VAL A 128 0.70 2.81 15.53
CA VAL A 128 2.08 2.31 15.55
C VAL A 128 2.25 1.21 16.59
N GLU A 129 1.75 1.40 17.81
CA GLU A 129 1.84 0.39 18.87
C GLU A 129 1.02 -0.86 18.56
N ALA A 130 -0.14 -0.73 17.91
CA ALA A 130 -0.93 -1.87 17.46
C ALA A 130 -0.20 -2.70 16.40
N ALA A 131 0.48 -2.05 15.45
CA ALA A 131 1.30 -2.74 14.47
C ALA A 131 2.50 -3.43 15.13
N ARG A 132 3.21 -2.78 16.07
CA ARG A 132 4.28 -3.39 16.89
C ARG A 132 3.80 -4.64 17.63
N ALA A 133 2.65 -4.54 18.30
CA ALA A 133 2.06 -5.66 19.00
C ALA A 133 1.76 -6.84 18.05
N GLY A 134 1.30 -6.55 16.83
CA GLY A 134 1.15 -7.55 15.77
C GLY A 134 2.47 -8.23 15.44
N CYS A 135 3.53 -7.45 15.16
CA CYS A 135 4.87 -7.95 14.85
C CYS A 135 5.44 -8.83 15.96
N ALA A 136 5.30 -8.41 17.23
CA ALA A 136 5.81 -9.14 18.39
C ALA A 136 5.23 -10.55 18.55
N THR A 137 4.09 -10.84 17.93
CA THR A 137 3.46 -12.17 17.97
C THR A 137 3.92 -13.11 16.86
N LEU A 138 4.69 -12.61 15.89
CA LEU A 138 5.11 -13.39 14.71
C LEU A 138 6.33 -14.25 15.06
N PRO A 139 6.23 -15.59 14.93
CA PRO A 139 7.28 -16.50 15.43
C PRO A 139 8.61 -16.38 14.68
N ALA A 140 8.60 -15.89 13.42
CA ALA A 140 9.81 -15.72 12.63
C ALA A 140 10.10 -14.21 12.32
N TYR A 141 9.63 -13.30 13.18
CA TYR A 141 9.72 -11.86 12.93
C TYR A 141 11.17 -11.38 12.69
N GLU A 142 12.10 -11.87 13.47
CA GLU A 142 13.53 -11.48 13.36
C GLU A 142 14.12 -11.74 11.97
N ARG A 143 13.61 -12.73 11.24
CA ARG A 143 14.07 -13.05 9.86
C ARG A 143 13.65 -12.00 8.82
N VAL A 144 12.59 -11.27 9.09
CA VAL A 144 12.01 -10.28 8.15
C VAL A 144 12.20 -8.84 8.61
N ARG A 145 12.59 -8.60 9.86
CA ARG A 145 12.60 -7.29 10.49
C ARG A 145 13.39 -6.24 9.71
N GLU A 146 14.62 -6.55 9.35
CA GLU A 146 15.49 -5.58 8.67
C GLU A 146 14.96 -5.24 7.26
N LEU A 147 14.47 -6.24 6.52
CA LEU A 147 13.85 -6.01 5.20
C LEU A 147 12.55 -5.22 5.33
N GLY A 148 11.72 -5.51 6.34
CA GLY A 148 10.51 -4.76 6.63
C GLY A 148 10.79 -3.29 6.95
N ILE A 149 11.78 -3.02 7.82
CA ILE A 149 12.22 -1.66 8.16
C ILE A 149 12.78 -0.94 6.93
N ALA A 150 13.56 -1.63 6.08
CA ALA A 150 14.07 -1.08 4.84
C ALA A 150 12.92 -0.72 3.88
N SER A 151 11.93 -1.60 3.72
CA SER A 151 10.70 -1.32 2.94
C SER A 151 9.99 -0.07 3.46
N ALA A 152 9.72 0.01 4.77
CA ALA A 152 9.09 1.18 5.38
C ALA A 152 9.89 2.47 5.22
N ARG A 153 11.24 2.39 5.22
CA ARG A 153 12.09 3.56 4.97
C ARG A 153 12.02 4.05 3.53
N ARG A 154 11.89 3.15 2.55
CA ARG A 154 11.69 3.52 1.13
C ARG A 154 10.40 4.32 0.95
N MET A 155 9.33 3.99 1.69
CA MET A 155 8.04 4.67 1.60
C MET A 155 8.09 6.17 1.97
N ARG A 156 9.18 6.65 2.58
CA ARG A 156 9.40 8.11 2.79
C ARG A 156 9.47 8.90 1.49
N VAL A 157 9.65 8.24 0.36
CA VAL A 157 9.59 8.88 -0.97
C VAL A 157 8.25 9.55 -1.23
N GLN A 158 7.16 9.10 -0.59
CA GLN A 158 5.86 9.77 -0.65
C GLN A 158 5.94 11.25 -0.22
N ALA A 159 6.80 11.59 0.72
CA ALA A 159 7.03 12.98 1.11
C ALA A 159 7.55 13.87 -0.06
N LEU A 160 8.27 13.28 -1.01
CA LEU A 160 8.71 13.96 -2.23
C LEU A 160 7.57 14.04 -3.25
N ASN A 161 6.72 13.01 -3.29
CA ASN A 161 5.59 12.92 -4.22
C ASN A 161 4.58 14.06 -4.04
N HIS A 162 4.39 14.53 -2.81
CA HIS A 162 3.48 15.62 -2.46
C HIS A 162 4.11 17.04 -2.59
N ALA A 163 5.30 17.16 -3.18
CA ALA A 163 5.91 18.48 -3.38
C ALA A 163 5.06 19.34 -4.36
N PRO A 164 4.74 20.58 -4.00
CA PRO A 164 3.72 21.38 -4.70
C PRO A 164 4.15 21.88 -6.10
N LEU A 165 5.45 21.87 -6.40
CA LEU A 165 5.99 22.30 -7.67
C LEU A 165 6.41 21.09 -8.51
N PRO A 166 5.71 20.77 -9.61
CA PRO A 166 5.95 19.55 -10.40
C PRO A 166 7.41 19.37 -10.83
N GLU A 167 8.06 20.39 -11.36
CA GLU A 167 9.46 20.31 -11.81
C GLU A 167 10.43 19.99 -10.66
N ARG A 168 10.22 20.57 -9.48
CA ARG A 168 11.04 20.29 -8.28
C ARG A 168 10.76 18.90 -7.73
N ARG A 169 9.49 18.50 -7.74
CA ARG A 169 9.07 17.15 -7.35
C ARG A 169 9.77 16.11 -8.21
N ASP A 170 9.66 16.23 -9.54
CA ASP A 170 10.20 15.26 -10.48
C ASP A 170 11.73 15.19 -10.41
N ALA A 171 12.39 16.36 -10.27
CA ALA A 171 13.84 16.41 -10.06
C ALA A 171 14.26 15.70 -8.76
N ALA A 172 13.52 15.90 -7.67
CA ALA A 172 13.79 15.25 -6.39
C ALA A 172 13.56 13.73 -6.44
N LEU A 173 12.47 13.29 -7.08
CA LEU A 173 12.16 11.87 -7.26
C LEU A 173 13.21 11.16 -8.14
N ARG A 174 13.65 11.80 -9.25
CA ARG A 174 14.73 11.28 -10.10
C ARG A 174 16.04 11.15 -9.33
N ALA A 175 16.43 12.20 -8.59
CA ALA A 175 17.65 12.17 -7.80
C ALA A 175 17.60 11.09 -6.71
N TRP A 176 16.46 10.95 -6.05
CA TRP A 176 16.25 9.91 -5.05
C TRP A 176 16.35 8.50 -5.66
N ALA A 177 15.67 8.23 -6.77
CA ALA A 177 15.71 6.94 -7.45
C ALA A 177 17.13 6.60 -7.94
N ALA A 178 17.86 7.57 -8.53
CA ALA A 178 19.23 7.38 -8.99
C ALA A 178 20.21 7.10 -7.85
N HIS A 179 19.94 7.59 -6.65
CA HIS A 179 20.73 7.30 -5.45
C HIS A 179 20.40 5.92 -4.87
N GLU A 180 19.10 5.64 -4.66
CA GLU A 180 18.61 4.43 -3.97
C GLU A 180 18.82 3.17 -4.82
N PHE A 181 18.63 3.26 -6.15
CA PHE A 181 18.69 2.14 -7.08
C PHE A 181 19.86 2.25 -8.06
N ARG A 182 20.99 2.76 -7.61
CA ARG A 182 22.18 2.90 -8.44
C ARG A 182 22.59 1.58 -9.08
N GLY A 183 22.74 1.57 -10.42
CA GLY A 183 23.15 0.41 -11.21
C GLY A 183 22.00 -0.58 -11.48
N ARG A 184 20.76 -0.19 -11.21
CA ARG A 184 19.55 -0.94 -11.54
C ARG A 184 18.80 -0.22 -12.65
N ASP A 185 18.57 -0.89 -13.77
CA ASP A 185 17.98 -0.34 -15.00
C ASP A 185 16.70 -1.06 -15.46
N GLU A 186 16.24 -2.03 -14.67
CA GLU A 186 15.04 -2.81 -15.00
C GLU A 186 13.72 -2.01 -14.94
N LEU A 187 13.72 -0.89 -14.22
CA LEU A 187 12.60 0.04 -14.12
C LEU A 187 13.04 1.49 -14.37
N ALA A 188 12.16 2.30 -14.93
CA ALA A 188 12.35 3.73 -15.03
C ALA A 188 12.33 4.40 -13.64
N TRP A 189 12.89 5.60 -13.49
CA TRP A 189 12.96 6.29 -12.20
C TRP A 189 11.59 6.45 -11.52
N PHE A 190 10.54 6.74 -12.30
CA PHE A 190 9.19 6.91 -11.78
C PHE A 190 8.53 5.56 -11.42
N GLU A 191 8.87 4.49 -12.12
CA GLU A 191 8.43 3.14 -11.77
C GLU A 191 9.08 2.67 -10.46
N TRP A 192 10.37 3.01 -10.23
CA TRP A 192 11.06 2.76 -8.97
C TRP A 192 10.44 3.54 -7.81
N THR A 193 10.12 4.82 -8.02
CA THR A 193 9.48 5.64 -6.98
C THR A 193 8.07 5.16 -6.71
N ALA A 194 7.30 4.80 -7.72
CA ALA A 194 5.98 4.18 -7.57
C ALA A 194 6.04 2.87 -6.76
N ALA A 195 6.99 1.97 -7.07
CA ALA A 195 7.20 0.75 -6.30
C ALA A 195 7.48 1.03 -4.83
N SER A 196 8.25 2.10 -4.55
CA SER A 196 8.66 2.46 -3.20
C SER A 196 7.55 3.08 -2.35
N CYS A 197 6.47 3.55 -2.96
CA CYS A 197 5.28 4.06 -2.26
C CYS A 197 4.35 2.95 -1.74
N SER A 198 4.55 1.70 -2.16
CA SER A 198 3.65 0.60 -1.82
C SER A 198 4.08 -0.16 -0.56
N SER A 199 3.10 -0.50 0.29
CA SER A 199 3.28 -1.29 1.52
C SER A 199 3.31 -2.81 1.30
N LEU A 200 3.07 -3.30 0.08
CA LEU A 200 2.84 -4.74 -0.18
C LEU A 200 4.07 -5.60 0.12
N SER A 201 5.29 -5.07 -0.05
CA SER A 201 6.52 -5.75 0.38
C SER A 201 6.56 -5.93 1.91
N THR A 202 6.19 -4.91 2.69
CA THR A 202 6.06 -5.04 4.15
C THR A 202 5.02 -6.11 4.52
N PHE A 203 3.87 -6.14 3.84
CA PHE A 203 2.80 -7.09 4.17
C PHE A 203 3.18 -8.53 3.90
N VAL A 204 3.83 -8.82 2.77
CA VAL A 204 4.27 -10.19 2.50
C VAL A 204 5.30 -10.65 3.52
N LEU A 205 6.25 -9.81 3.90
CA LEU A 205 7.25 -10.11 4.92
C LEU A 205 6.61 -10.44 6.26
N LEU A 206 5.65 -9.63 6.73
CA LEU A 206 4.93 -9.91 7.98
C LEU A 206 4.10 -11.20 7.89
N ALA A 207 3.48 -11.46 6.75
CA ALA A 207 2.72 -12.69 6.54
C ALA A 207 3.61 -13.94 6.54
N LEU A 208 4.80 -13.86 5.94
CA LEU A 208 5.79 -14.94 5.99
C LEU A 208 6.32 -15.17 7.39
N ALA A 209 6.54 -14.11 8.17
CA ALA A 209 6.98 -14.20 9.56
C ALA A 209 5.98 -14.91 10.48
N ALA A 210 4.72 -15.05 10.09
CA ALA A 210 3.72 -15.82 10.81
C ALA A 210 3.90 -17.35 10.66
N ASP A 211 4.73 -17.82 9.72
CA ASP A 211 5.13 -19.23 9.59
C ASP A 211 6.46 -19.47 10.32
N PRO A 212 6.50 -20.25 11.42
CA PRO A 212 7.74 -20.53 12.15
C PRO A 212 8.77 -21.30 11.29
N GLN A 213 8.33 -21.94 10.22
CA GLN A 213 9.15 -22.74 9.33
C GLN A 213 9.65 -21.99 8.07
N VAL A 214 9.35 -20.69 7.96
CA VAL A 214 9.84 -19.88 6.83
C VAL A 214 11.37 -19.90 6.81
N GLN A 215 11.97 -20.11 5.65
CA GLN A 215 13.41 -20.06 5.45
C GLN A 215 13.85 -18.67 4.97
N GLU A 216 15.14 -18.36 5.11
CA GLU A 216 15.70 -17.09 4.66
C GLU A 216 15.53 -16.93 3.14
N ASP A 217 15.77 -18.00 2.37
CA ASP A 217 15.57 -18.00 0.92
C ASP A 217 14.10 -17.69 0.55
N ASP A 218 13.11 -18.26 1.26
CA ASP A 218 11.69 -17.95 1.05
C ASP A 218 11.41 -16.43 1.22
N VAL A 219 12.08 -15.80 2.19
CA VAL A 219 11.94 -14.36 2.48
C VAL A 219 12.57 -13.51 1.39
N LEU A 220 13.79 -13.85 0.97
CA LEU A 220 14.53 -13.11 -0.06
C LEU A 220 13.85 -13.23 -1.42
N GLU A 221 13.39 -14.42 -1.79
CA GLU A 221 12.65 -14.66 -3.04
C GLU A 221 11.34 -13.86 -3.05
N ALA A 222 10.59 -13.86 -1.93
CA ALA A 222 9.37 -13.09 -1.84
C ALA A 222 9.62 -11.58 -1.90
N GLU A 223 10.65 -11.08 -1.21
CA GLU A 223 11.05 -9.65 -1.30
C GLU A 223 11.40 -9.30 -2.75
N ALA A 224 12.19 -10.10 -3.47
CA ALA A 224 12.59 -9.84 -4.84
C ALA A 224 11.42 -9.84 -5.85
N VAL A 225 10.33 -10.57 -5.56
CA VAL A 225 9.11 -10.56 -6.37
C VAL A 225 8.21 -9.40 -6.00
N TYR A 226 7.98 -9.17 -4.69
CA TYR A 226 7.07 -8.10 -4.27
C TYR A 226 7.68 -6.72 -4.50
N PHE A 227 8.95 -6.55 -4.20
CA PHE A 227 9.68 -5.34 -4.53
C PHE A 227 10.76 -5.64 -5.60
N PRO A 228 10.68 -5.05 -6.81
CA PRO A 228 9.77 -3.92 -7.12
C PRO A 228 8.43 -4.32 -7.74
N TRP A 229 8.25 -5.54 -8.26
CA TRP A 229 7.25 -5.85 -9.27
C TRP A 229 5.80 -5.71 -8.79
N VAL A 230 5.42 -6.37 -7.68
CA VAL A 230 4.04 -6.29 -7.15
C VAL A 230 3.75 -4.89 -6.62
N CYS A 231 4.74 -4.26 -5.99
CA CYS A 231 4.65 -2.89 -5.49
C CYS A 231 4.48 -1.88 -6.62
N ALA A 232 5.29 -1.95 -7.69
CA ALA A 232 5.15 -1.09 -8.87
C ALA A 232 3.78 -1.28 -9.53
N ALA A 233 3.35 -2.54 -9.74
CA ALA A 233 2.04 -2.83 -10.31
C ALA A 233 0.91 -2.21 -9.50
N SER A 234 0.98 -2.24 -8.17
CA SER A 234 -0.02 -1.64 -7.28
C SER A 234 -0.16 -0.13 -7.53
N THR A 235 0.92 0.62 -7.36
CA THR A 235 0.89 2.09 -7.44
C THR A 235 0.63 2.58 -8.87
N LEU A 236 1.23 1.92 -9.87
CA LEU A 236 1.02 2.29 -11.26
C LEU A 236 -0.38 1.98 -11.77
N LEU A 237 -1.01 0.90 -11.29
CA LEU A 237 -2.41 0.61 -11.63
C LEU A 237 -3.38 1.57 -10.95
N ASP A 238 -3.07 2.04 -9.75
CA ASP A 238 -3.83 3.11 -9.10
C ASP A 238 -3.76 4.39 -9.93
N ALA A 239 -2.55 4.87 -10.25
CA ALA A 239 -2.33 6.02 -11.12
C ALA A 239 -2.98 5.84 -12.52
N PHE A 240 -2.97 4.62 -13.09
CA PHE A 240 -3.62 4.33 -14.37
C PHE A 240 -5.13 4.54 -14.32
N VAL A 241 -5.79 4.08 -13.27
CA VAL A 241 -7.26 4.19 -13.20
C VAL A 241 -7.71 5.57 -12.73
N ASP A 242 -6.86 6.32 -12.03
CA ASP A 242 -7.17 7.64 -11.46
C ASP A 242 -6.58 8.81 -12.27
N GLN A 243 -5.88 8.55 -13.40
CA GLN A 243 -5.22 9.58 -14.21
C GLN A 243 -6.09 10.79 -14.60
N ARG A 244 -7.41 10.63 -14.66
CA ARG A 244 -8.33 11.72 -14.96
C ARG A 244 -8.58 12.58 -13.71
N SER A 245 -8.92 11.96 -12.58
CA SER A 245 -9.13 12.66 -11.31
C SER A 245 -7.85 13.34 -10.84
N ASP A 246 -6.70 12.67 -10.94
CA ASP A 246 -5.41 13.24 -10.58
C ASP A 246 -5.12 14.53 -11.37
N ARG A 247 -5.40 14.52 -12.69
CA ARG A 247 -5.24 15.69 -13.53
C ARG A 247 -6.21 16.83 -13.17
N GLU A 248 -7.48 16.49 -12.90
CA GLU A 248 -8.51 17.46 -12.53
C GLU A 248 -8.20 18.09 -11.16
N GLU A 249 -7.59 17.36 -10.24
CA GLU A 249 -7.22 17.79 -8.89
C GLU A 249 -5.80 18.38 -8.81
N GLY A 250 -4.99 18.25 -9.86
CA GLY A 250 -3.59 18.66 -9.89
C GLY A 250 -2.64 17.76 -9.10
N ASN A 251 -3.05 16.53 -8.84
CA ASN A 251 -2.25 15.53 -8.17
C ASN A 251 -1.19 14.95 -9.13
N HIS A 252 -0.10 14.43 -8.54
CA HIS A 252 0.92 13.74 -9.33
C HIS A 252 0.43 12.36 -9.77
N SER A 253 0.56 12.08 -11.07
CA SER A 253 0.29 10.76 -11.62
C SER A 253 1.53 10.15 -12.25
N TYR A 254 1.97 9.00 -11.74
CA TYR A 254 3.18 8.32 -12.25
C TYR A 254 3.06 7.92 -13.72
N VAL A 255 1.84 7.67 -14.21
CA VAL A 255 1.61 7.27 -15.61
C VAL A 255 1.78 8.42 -16.62
N GLU A 256 1.88 9.66 -16.16
CA GLU A 256 2.15 10.82 -17.01
C GLU A 256 3.60 10.90 -17.51
N HIS A 257 4.49 10.09 -16.92
CA HIS A 257 5.91 10.06 -17.31
C HIS A 257 6.23 9.07 -18.44
N TYR A 258 5.26 8.31 -18.93
CA TYR A 258 5.43 7.51 -20.14
C TYR A 258 5.32 8.40 -21.39
N ASP A 259 6.16 8.13 -22.40
CA ASP A 259 6.22 8.93 -23.64
C ASP A 259 4.94 8.81 -24.48
N SER A 260 4.16 7.73 -24.29
CA SER A 260 2.89 7.51 -25.00
C SER A 260 1.93 6.59 -24.21
N PRO A 261 0.60 6.70 -24.49
CA PRO A 261 -0.36 5.75 -23.95
C PRO A 261 -0.10 4.29 -24.33
N ALA A 262 0.49 4.05 -25.50
CA ALA A 262 0.82 2.69 -25.94
C ALA A 262 1.96 2.11 -25.11
N GLU A 263 3.03 2.88 -24.90
CA GLU A 263 4.15 2.53 -24.03
C GLU A 263 3.68 2.26 -22.59
N MET A 264 2.87 3.17 -22.04
CA MET A 264 2.27 2.99 -20.71
C MET A 264 1.59 1.64 -20.58
N VAL A 265 0.74 1.27 -21.54
CA VAL A 265 0.00 -0.01 -21.51
C VAL A 265 0.95 -1.20 -21.64
N ASP A 266 1.96 -1.11 -22.50
CA ASP A 266 2.95 -2.17 -22.70
C ASP A 266 3.77 -2.39 -21.41
N ARG A 267 4.23 -1.33 -20.77
CA ARG A 267 4.97 -1.40 -19.50
C ARG A 267 4.11 -1.92 -18.35
N LEU A 268 2.87 -1.43 -18.21
CA LEU A 268 1.93 -1.95 -17.22
C LEU A 268 1.67 -3.46 -17.41
N CYS A 269 1.51 -3.90 -18.65
CA CYS A 269 1.37 -5.32 -18.96
C CYS A 269 2.61 -6.14 -18.56
N GLU A 270 3.81 -5.63 -18.84
CA GLU A 270 5.06 -6.27 -18.45
C GLU A 270 5.19 -6.38 -16.92
N ILE A 271 4.99 -5.27 -16.21
CA ILE A 271 5.10 -5.21 -14.75
C ILE A 271 4.07 -6.15 -14.09
N VAL A 272 2.83 -6.14 -14.56
CA VAL A 272 1.77 -7.05 -14.08
C VAL A 272 2.12 -8.52 -14.38
N TYR A 273 2.65 -8.82 -15.57
CA TYR A 273 3.10 -10.16 -15.90
C TYR A 273 4.19 -10.63 -14.94
N ARG A 274 5.25 -9.83 -14.72
CA ARG A 274 6.33 -10.14 -13.80
C ARG A 274 5.84 -10.34 -12.37
N SER A 275 4.90 -9.49 -11.93
CA SER A 275 4.27 -9.58 -10.61
C SER A 275 3.56 -10.91 -10.40
N VAL A 276 2.66 -11.28 -11.32
CA VAL A 276 1.83 -12.47 -11.19
C VAL A 276 2.63 -13.75 -11.46
N HIS A 277 3.52 -13.70 -12.47
CA HIS A 277 4.37 -14.85 -12.80
C HIS A 277 5.37 -15.13 -11.67
N GLY A 278 6.07 -14.10 -11.19
CA GLY A 278 6.99 -14.24 -10.05
C GLY A 278 6.29 -14.74 -8.79
N ALA A 279 5.10 -14.19 -8.47
CA ALA A 279 4.30 -14.63 -7.34
C ALA A 279 3.95 -16.13 -7.40
N ARG A 280 3.70 -16.68 -8.59
CA ARG A 280 3.43 -18.12 -8.77
C ARG A 280 4.63 -19.02 -8.52
N GLN A 281 5.85 -18.52 -8.69
CA GLN A 281 7.07 -19.30 -8.48
C GLN A 281 7.46 -19.39 -7.00
N LEU A 282 6.93 -18.55 -6.14
CA LEU A 282 7.20 -18.54 -4.71
C LEU A 282 6.67 -19.80 -4.01
N ARG A 283 7.21 -20.11 -2.85
CA ARG A 283 6.66 -21.15 -1.97
C ARG A 283 5.19 -20.82 -1.65
N ASN A 284 4.27 -21.75 -1.89
CA ASN A 284 2.82 -21.55 -1.89
C ASN A 284 2.32 -20.55 -2.96
N GLY A 285 2.93 -20.56 -4.13
CA GLY A 285 2.73 -19.61 -5.22
C GLY A 285 1.29 -19.33 -5.62
N GLU A 286 0.38 -20.31 -5.50
CA GLU A 286 -1.05 -20.10 -5.77
C GLU A 286 -1.68 -19.06 -4.83
N ARG A 287 -1.24 -18.98 -3.58
CA ARG A 287 -1.72 -17.98 -2.62
C ARG A 287 -1.13 -16.60 -2.93
N HIS A 288 0.16 -16.54 -3.27
CA HIS A 288 0.79 -15.31 -3.72
C HIS A 288 0.17 -14.79 -5.02
N ALA A 289 -0.10 -15.67 -5.99
CA ALA A 289 -0.79 -15.31 -7.22
C ALA A 289 -2.22 -14.81 -6.98
N LEU A 290 -2.94 -15.40 -6.00
CA LEU A 290 -4.25 -14.91 -5.59
C LEU A 290 -4.19 -13.46 -5.08
N ILE A 291 -3.17 -13.12 -4.29
CA ILE A 291 -2.94 -11.76 -3.78
C ILE A 291 -2.57 -10.82 -4.92
N ALA A 292 -1.57 -11.17 -5.73
CA ALA A 292 -1.10 -10.31 -6.83
C ALA A 292 -2.22 -10.03 -7.84
N THR A 293 -2.99 -11.05 -8.24
CA THR A 293 -4.14 -10.87 -9.15
C THR A 293 -5.31 -10.17 -8.47
N GLY A 294 -5.49 -10.36 -7.15
CA GLY A 294 -6.48 -9.65 -6.34
C GLY A 294 -6.21 -8.15 -6.31
N MET A 295 -4.95 -7.75 -6.12
CA MET A 295 -4.50 -6.37 -6.18
C MET A 295 -4.78 -5.76 -7.57
N VAL A 296 -4.40 -6.45 -8.67
CA VAL A 296 -4.73 -6.01 -10.03
C VAL A 296 -6.23 -5.82 -10.20
N SER A 297 -7.02 -6.79 -9.73
CA SER A 297 -8.49 -6.75 -9.83
C SER A 297 -9.12 -5.64 -8.99
N MET A 298 -8.52 -5.32 -7.84
CA MET A 298 -8.97 -4.23 -6.97
C MET A 298 -8.94 -2.90 -7.72
N TYR A 299 -7.84 -2.55 -8.37
CA TYR A 299 -7.72 -1.32 -9.15
C TYR A 299 -8.59 -1.35 -10.40
N LEU A 300 -8.51 -2.39 -11.22
CA LEU A 300 -9.30 -2.52 -12.44
C LEU A 300 -10.82 -2.67 -12.19
N SER A 301 -11.25 -2.80 -10.95
CA SER A 301 -12.66 -2.78 -10.57
C SER A 301 -13.25 -1.37 -10.44
N LYS A 302 -12.41 -0.31 -10.34
CA LYS A 302 -12.86 1.09 -10.28
C LYS A 302 -13.72 1.44 -11.51
N ALA A 303 -14.64 2.38 -11.35
CA ALA A 303 -15.54 2.79 -12.44
C ALA A 303 -14.78 3.40 -13.62
N SER A 304 -13.75 4.19 -13.34
CA SER A 304 -12.84 4.80 -14.31
C SER A 304 -12.18 3.80 -15.26
N ALA A 305 -11.78 2.62 -14.76
CA ALA A 305 -11.22 1.55 -15.57
C ALA A 305 -12.17 1.02 -16.68
N ARG A 306 -13.44 1.37 -16.60
CA ARG A 306 -14.48 1.00 -17.61
C ARG A 306 -14.85 2.14 -18.54
N SER A 307 -14.20 3.29 -18.42
CA SER A 307 -14.42 4.38 -19.38
C SER A 307 -14.06 3.91 -20.79
N PRO A 308 -14.69 4.46 -21.83
CA PRO A 308 -14.36 4.11 -23.21
C PRO A 308 -12.88 4.22 -23.54
N GLU A 309 -12.19 5.18 -22.91
CA GLU A 309 -10.78 5.47 -23.10
C GLU A 309 -9.88 4.38 -22.49
N LEU A 310 -10.19 3.93 -21.26
CA LEU A 310 -9.34 2.99 -20.52
C LEU A 310 -9.74 1.52 -20.72
N LEU A 311 -10.96 1.23 -21.19
CA LEU A 311 -11.48 -0.13 -21.30
C LEU A 311 -10.61 -1.08 -22.14
N PRO A 312 -10.06 -0.67 -23.32
CA PRO A 312 -9.18 -1.55 -24.09
C PRO A 312 -7.92 -1.94 -23.34
N ALA A 313 -7.26 -0.95 -22.70
CA ALA A 313 -6.05 -1.16 -21.86
C ALA A 313 -6.38 -2.04 -20.65
N THR A 314 -7.47 -1.74 -19.94
CA THR A 314 -7.96 -2.53 -18.80
C THR A 314 -8.15 -4.00 -19.15
N ARG A 315 -8.74 -4.30 -20.31
CA ARG A 315 -8.93 -5.69 -20.79
C ARG A 315 -7.59 -6.37 -21.03
N ARG A 316 -6.64 -5.68 -21.68
CA ARG A 316 -5.31 -6.20 -21.97
C ARG A 316 -4.54 -6.52 -20.71
N ILE A 317 -4.51 -5.58 -19.74
CA ILE A 317 -3.85 -5.76 -18.43
C ILE A 317 -4.48 -6.93 -17.65
N ALA A 318 -5.82 -7.01 -17.60
CA ALA A 318 -6.51 -8.12 -16.95
C ALA A 318 -6.21 -9.48 -17.62
N GLN A 319 -6.05 -9.52 -18.94
CA GLN A 319 -5.69 -10.73 -19.68
C GLN A 319 -4.28 -11.21 -19.33
N VAL A 320 -3.32 -10.30 -19.25
CA VAL A 320 -1.92 -10.59 -18.88
C VAL A 320 -1.82 -11.13 -17.45
N ALA A 321 -2.64 -10.65 -16.53
CA ALA A 321 -2.73 -11.16 -15.17
C ALA A 321 -3.29 -12.61 -15.10
N GLY A 322 -3.82 -13.15 -16.21
CA GLY A 322 -4.24 -14.55 -16.35
C GLY A 322 -5.75 -14.77 -16.12
N SER A 323 -6.12 -15.95 -15.63
CA SER A 323 -7.53 -16.35 -15.51
C SER A 323 -8.23 -15.87 -14.24
N LEU A 324 -7.50 -15.68 -13.14
CA LEU A 324 -8.08 -15.30 -11.84
C LEU A 324 -8.86 -13.98 -11.87
N PRO A 325 -8.43 -12.92 -12.58
CA PRO A 325 -9.20 -11.68 -12.69
C PRO A 325 -10.60 -11.86 -13.27
N ARG A 326 -10.85 -12.91 -14.06
CA ARG A 326 -12.20 -13.22 -14.58
C ARG A 326 -13.22 -13.46 -13.47
N VAL A 327 -12.76 -14.00 -12.33
CA VAL A 327 -13.60 -14.24 -11.14
C VAL A 327 -13.50 -13.09 -10.14
N GLN A 328 -12.31 -12.57 -9.94
CA GLN A 328 -12.06 -11.53 -8.94
C GLN A 328 -12.70 -10.18 -9.30
N LEU A 329 -12.65 -9.75 -10.57
CA LEU A 329 -13.21 -8.46 -11.00
C LEU A 329 -14.71 -8.32 -10.72
N PRO A 330 -15.58 -9.30 -11.07
CA PRO A 330 -16.99 -9.22 -10.68
C PRO A 330 -17.20 -9.11 -9.17
N ILE A 331 -16.45 -9.88 -8.37
CA ILE A 331 -16.54 -9.85 -6.91
C ILE A 331 -16.16 -8.46 -6.38
N MET A 332 -15.03 -7.91 -6.80
CA MET A 332 -14.56 -6.59 -6.36
C MET A 332 -15.54 -5.48 -6.76
N ARG A 333 -16.14 -5.56 -7.96
CA ARG A 333 -17.17 -4.62 -8.41
C ARG A 333 -18.42 -4.67 -7.53
N THR A 334 -18.84 -5.87 -7.14
CA THR A 334 -19.97 -6.05 -6.22
C THR A 334 -19.66 -5.49 -4.85
N MET A 335 -18.46 -5.74 -4.31
CA MET A 335 -18.03 -5.18 -3.04
C MET A 335 -18.05 -3.64 -3.05
N ARG A 336 -17.51 -3.01 -4.09
CA ARG A 336 -17.57 -1.54 -4.25
C ARG A 336 -19.01 -1.00 -4.37
N ALA A 337 -19.89 -1.73 -5.06
CA ALA A 337 -21.30 -1.33 -5.18
C ALA A 337 -22.02 -1.39 -3.82
N VAL A 338 -21.80 -2.45 -3.05
CA VAL A 338 -22.36 -2.61 -1.70
C VAL A 338 -21.85 -1.53 -0.75
N GLN A 339 -20.55 -1.20 -0.80
CA GLN A 339 -19.99 -0.14 0.02
C GLN A 339 -20.67 1.20 -0.26
N ARG A 340 -20.83 1.59 -1.53
CA ARG A 340 -21.50 2.85 -1.92
C ARG A 340 -22.97 2.92 -1.46
N LEU A 341 -23.66 1.77 -1.40
CA LEU A 341 -25.05 1.71 -0.92
C LEU A 341 -25.13 1.79 0.62
N GLY A 342 -24.10 1.36 1.32
CA GLY A 342 -24.02 1.50 2.78
C GLY A 342 -23.62 2.89 3.25
N ASP A 343 -23.13 3.72 2.33
CA ASP A 343 -22.64 5.07 2.56
C ASP A 343 -23.68 6.15 2.15
N ALA A 344 -24.79 5.75 1.48
CA ALA A 344 -25.91 6.59 1.06
C ALA A 344 -27.06 6.51 2.07
#